data_8b57e12f289de49e252774c0ed778ee5
#
_entry.id   8b57e12f289de49e252774c0ed778ee5
#
_cell.length_a   1.000
_cell.length_b   1.000
_cell.length_c   1.000
_cell.angle_alpha   90.00
_cell.angle_beta   90.00
_cell.angle_gamma   90.00
#
_symmetry.space_group_name_H-M   'P 1'
#
loop_
_entity.id
_entity.type
_entity.pdbx_description
1 polymer ?
#
loop_
_entity_poly.entity_id
_entity_poly.type
_entity_poly.pdbx_seq_one_letter_code
_entity_poly.pdbx_strand_id
1 'polypeptide(L)'
;VIVFRYLFGEVLKAQFAVLLVLLTIFVSQQFVRVLADASDGDFPASLVMTLLGLNLPQLTVLILPLSFFLGILLAHGRMYAENEMVVLHGVGVSEWYVTRVTLTLALINMIFTGYLSLYVAPWAEEKQNQVLEQAQSEAGLAALVQGRFQTSPNGRAVLYVEKISKDNKLDKVFVAQLPNIKEQGGETNVIVAKGGKVIESDFGSQQLQLSDGLRYQGSSEAVNYQIIEFGGYKMEIKEQEVDQRRRKLSALGVDDLLATPGPEAIAEFQWRLALPIAIPLMTLIAVPLARVNVRQGKFAKMFPAILLYLGYFGLMVAGRKALEDEVVPLYLGMWWIHASALFMGIFLLSKERPVGARLFNLFKRNKSVAA
;
A
#
# COMPACT_ATOMS: atom_id res chain seq x y z
N VAL A 1 3.05 -19.39 35.00
CA VAL A 1 4.07 -18.45 34.42
C VAL A 1 4.92 -19.15 33.37
N ILE A 2 5.42 -20.38 33.60
CA ILE A 2 6.33 -21.10 32.66
C ILE A 2 5.63 -21.35 31.31
N VAL A 3 4.43 -21.95 31.31
CA VAL A 3 3.66 -22.24 30.09
C VAL A 3 3.32 -20.96 29.30
N PHE A 4 2.98 -19.87 30.01
CA PHE A 4 2.74 -18.58 29.36
C PHE A 4 3.96 -18.11 28.58
N ARG A 5 5.13 -18.05 29.25
CA ARG A 5 6.38 -17.60 28.61
C ARG A 5 6.79 -18.49 27.44
N TYR A 6 6.56 -19.78 27.57
CA TYR A 6 6.85 -20.74 26.52
C TYR A 6 5.98 -20.50 25.28
N LEU A 7 4.65 -20.53 25.42
CA LEU A 7 3.71 -20.28 24.32
C LEU A 7 3.92 -18.92 23.65
N PHE A 8 4.07 -17.88 24.48
CA PHE A 8 4.33 -16.52 24.02
C PHE A 8 5.63 -16.45 23.21
N GLY A 9 6.71 -17.04 23.73
CA GLY A 9 8.02 -17.04 23.08
C GLY A 9 8.04 -17.80 21.77
N GLU A 10 7.35 -18.94 21.67
CA GLU A 10 7.30 -19.74 20.45
C GLU A 10 6.55 -19.03 19.32
N VAL A 11 5.41 -18.40 19.62
CA VAL A 11 4.68 -17.59 18.63
C VAL A 11 5.49 -16.37 18.21
N LEU A 12 6.13 -15.70 19.17
CA LEU A 12 6.94 -14.50 18.89
C LEU A 12 8.14 -14.84 18.00
N LYS A 13 8.88 -15.92 18.28
CA LYS A 13 10.01 -16.39 17.45
C LYS A 13 9.55 -16.71 16.02
N ALA A 14 8.43 -17.46 15.89
CA ALA A 14 7.88 -17.78 14.59
C ALA A 14 7.44 -16.54 13.82
N GLN A 15 6.79 -15.58 14.48
CA GLN A 15 6.40 -14.31 13.91
C GLN A 15 7.62 -13.55 13.38
N PHE A 16 8.69 -13.39 14.20
CA PHE A 16 9.89 -12.68 13.77
C PHE A 16 10.57 -13.35 12.59
N ALA A 17 10.63 -14.68 12.55
CA ALA A 17 11.19 -15.40 11.43
C ALA A 17 10.39 -15.14 10.13
N VAL A 18 9.05 -15.22 10.20
CA VAL A 18 8.19 -14.93 9.06
C VAL A 18 8.26 -13.46 8.66
N LEU A 19 8.25 -12.55 9.64
CA LEU A 19 8.36 -11.11 9.39
C LEU A 19 9.65 -10.77 8.65
N LEU A 20 10.78 -11.33 9.08
CA LEU A 20 12.08 -11.10 8.44
C LEU A 20 12.08 -11.59 6.99
N VAL A 21 11.57 -12.78 6.72
CA VAL A 21 11.48 -13.32 5.36
C VAL A 21 10.58 -12.44 4.49
N LEU A 22 9.38 -12.10 4.96
CA LEU A 22 8.45 -11.27 4.20
C LEU A 22 9.01 -9.86 3.97
N LEU A 23 9.59 -9.22 5.00
CA LEU A 23 10.23 -7.92 4.85
C LEU A 23 11.35 -7.97 3.80
N THR A 24 12.21 -8.99 3.82
CA THR A 24 13.27 -9.12 2.83
C THR A 24 12.69 -9.20 1.41
N ILE A 25 11.64 -9.99 1.19
CA ILE A 25 10.99 -10.11 -0.12
C ILE A 25 10.40 -8.77 -0.57
N PHE A 26 9.57 -8.14 0.28
CA PHE A 26 8.88 -6.90 -0.08
C PHE A 26 9.83 -5.71 -0.21
N VAL A 27 10.86 -5.62 0.64
CA VAL A 27 11.91 -4.59 0.53
C VAL A 27 12.70 -4.77 -0.76
N SER A 28 13.04 -6.03 -1.15
CA SER A 28 13.71 -6.29 -2.41
C SER A 28 12.85 -5.88 -3.62
N GLN A 29 11.53 -6.17 -3.59
CA GLN A 29 10.62 -5.72 -4.63
C GLN A 29 10.52 -4.20 -4.70
N GLN A 30 10.43 -3.54 -3.54
CA GLN A 30 10.37 -2.08 -3.46
C GLN A 30 11.67 -1.43 -3.93
N PHE A 31 12.82 -2.02 -3.58
CA PHE A 31 14.12 -1.57 -4.07
C PHE A 31 14.20 -1.58 -5.61
N VAL A 32 13.77 -2.69 -6.25
CA VAL A 32 13.74 -2.77 -7.72
C VAL A 32 12.83 -1.68 -8.31
N ARG A 33 11.68 -1.43 -7.72
CA ARG A 33 10.74 -0.40 -8.17
C ARG A 33 11.35 1.01 -8.03
N VAL A 34 11.85 1.35 -6.86
CA VAL A 34 12.48 2.65 -6.60
C VAL A 34 13.71 2.87 -7.49
N LEU A 35 14.47 1.79 -7.76
CA LEU A 35 15.62 1.86 -8.68
C LEU A 35 15.18 2.08 -10.13
N ALA A 36 14.07 1.46 -10.56
CA ALA A 36 13.49 1.69 -11.89
C ALA A 36 13.06 3.15 -12.06
N ASP A 37 12.30 3.71 -11.07
CA ASP A 37 11.86 5.09 -11.07
C ASP A 37 13.06 6.07 -11.14
N ALA A 38 14.13 5.79 -10.38
CA ALA A 38 15.38 6.56 -10.46
C ALA A 38 16.07 6.44 -11.83
N SER A 39 16.02 5.24 -12.46
CA SER A 39 16.61 5.01 -13.79
C SER A 39 15.81 5.69 -14.89
N ASP A 40 14.50 5.87 -14.69
CA ASP A 40 13.62 6.62 -15.60
C ASP A 40 13.78 8.14 -15.46
N GLY A 41 14.49 8.58 -14.40
CA GLY A 41 14.86 9.99 -14.19
C GLY A 41 13.87 10.75 -13.31
N ASP A 42 12.95 10.07 -12.62
CA ASP A 42 11.97 10.71 -11.75
C ASP A 42 12.63 11.43 -10.56
N PHE A 43 13.79 10.93 -10.13
CA PHE A 43 14.62 11.51 -9.07
C PHE A 43 16.08 11.02 -9.13
N PRO A 44 17.03 11.73 -8.51
CA PRO A 44 18.45 11.32 -8.48
C PRO A 44 18.67 9.98 -7.78
N ALA A 45 19.56 9.13 -8.32
CA ALA A 45 19.90 7.84 -7.77
C ALA A 45 20.42 7.88 -6.31
N SER A 46 20.96 9.02 -5.87
CA SER A 46 21.37 9.26 -4.47
C SER A 46 20.25 9.15 -3.46
N LEU A 47 19.00 9.35 -3.89
CA LEU A 47 17.81 9.30 -3.02
C LEU A 47 17.22 7.89 -2.87
N VAL A 48 17.64 6.92 -3.67
CA VAL A 48 17.09 5.54 -3.66
C VAL A 48 17.07 4.94 -2.24
N MET A 49 18.18 5.03 -1.51
CA MET A 49 18.26 4.47 -0.15
C MET A 49 17.39 5.24 0.85
N THR A 50 17.29 6.55 0.70
CA THR A 50 16.43 7.40 1.55
C THR A 50 14.96 7.06 1.33
N LEU A 51 14.52 7.00 0.09
CA LEU A 51 13.14 6.65 -0.27
C LEU A 51 12.79 5.22 0.13
N LEU A 52 13.71 4.28 -0.05
CA LEU A 52 13.53 2.90 0.42
C LEU A 52 13.34 2.85 1.94
N GLY A 53 14.17 3.58 2.71
CA GLY A 53 14.05 3.68 4.16
C GLY A 53 12.71 4.27 4.60
N LEU A 54 12.23 5.31 3.93
CA LEU A 54 10.94 5.96 4.21
C LEU A 54 9.73 5.07 3.85
N ASN A 55 9.87 4.11 2.94
CA ASN A 55 8.84 3.13 2.65
C ASN A 55 8.72 2.00 3.69
N LEU A 56 9.75 1.76 4.53
CA LEU A 56 9.75 0.65 5.49
C LEU A 56 8.58 0.67 6.48
N PRO A 57 8.17 1.81 7.08
CA PRO A 57 7.03 1.83 7.99
C PRO A 57 5.73 1.34 7.34
N GLN A 58 5.42 1.83 6.15
CA GLN A 58 4.25 1.43 5.38
C GLN A 58 4.24 -0.07 5.08
N LEU A 59 5.36 -0.62 4.60
CA LEU A 59 5.52 -2.05 4.34
C LEU A 59 5.36 -2.86 5.62
N THR A 60 5.92 -2.39 6.73
CA THR A 60 5.83 -3.07 8.03
C THR A 60 4.40 -3.16 8.52
N VAL A 61 3.63 -2.06 8.44
CA VAL A 61 2.20 -2.04 8.79
C VAL A 61 1.40 -3.08 8.01
N LEU A 62 1.68 -3.23 6.72
CA LEU A 62 1.00 -4.18 5.84
C LEU A 62 1.36 -5.64 6.16
N ILE A 63 2.63 -5.90 6.48
CA ILE A 63 3.17 -7.25 6.64
C ILE A 63 2.94 -7.81 8.06
N LEU A 64 2.88 -6.95 9.08
CA LEU A 64 2.74 -7.37 10.48
C LEU A 64 1.54 -8.28 10.73
N PRO A 65 0.30 -7.97 10.27
CA PRO A 65 -0.85 -8.84 10.49
C PRO A 65 -0.67 -10.22 9.84
N LEU A 66 -0.13 -10.26 8.63
CA LEU A 66 0.14 -11.51 7.91
C LEU A 66 1.23 -12.33 8.60
N SER A 67 2.33 -11.69 9.00
CA SER A 67 3.43 -12.38 9.67
C SER A 67 3.00 -12.96 11.01
N PHE A 68 2.15 -12.26 11.75
CA PHE A 68 1.60 -12.75 13.01
C PHE A 68 0.66 -13.93 12.80
N PHE A 69 -0.24 -13.84 11.82
CA PHE A 69 -1.15 -14.92 11.46
C PHE A 69 -0.39 -16.19 11.06
N LEU A 70 0.61 -16.08 10.20
CA LEU A 70 1.46 -17.19 9.80
C LEU A 70 2.34 -17.69 10.94
N GLY A 71 2.82 -16.80 11.80
CA GLY A 71 3.58 -17.14 13.01
C GLY A 71 2.78 -18.03 13.96
N ILE A 72 1.49 -17.72 14.18
CA ILE A 72 0.60 -18.57 14.99
C ILE A 72 0.46 -19.96 14.34
N LEU A 73 0.16 -20.01 13.04
CA LEU A 73 -0.02 -21.27 12.33
C LEU A 73 1.23 -22.16 12.39
N LEU A 74 2.41 -21.57 12.23
CA LEU A 74 3.68 -22.30 12.29
C LEU A 74 4.02 -22.76 13.70
N ALA A 75 3.91 -21.88 14.71
CA ALA A 75 4.25 -22.22 16.08
C ALA A 75 3.30 -23.28 16.63
N HIS A 76 2.00 -23.01 16.61
CA HIS A 76 1.00 -23.96 17.14
C HIS A 76 0.93 -25.23 16.28
N GLY A 77 1.01 -25.10 14.93
CA GLY A 77 1.02 -26.25 14.03
C GLY A 77 2.19 -27.20 14.31
N ARG A 78 3.39 -26.68 14.60
CA ARG A 78 4.54 -27.46 15.04
C ARG A 78 4.27 -28.14 16.36
N MET A 79 3.78 -27.40 17.37
CA MET A 79 3.49 -27.94 18.70
C MET A 79 2.42 -29.06 18.66
N TYR A 80 1.43 -28.97 17.76
CA TYR A 80 0.49 -30.07 17.53
C TYR A 80 1.14 -31.26 16.85
N ALA A 81 1.97 -31.05 15.82
CA ALA A 81 2.65 -32.11 15.10
C ALA A 81 3.66 -32.88 15.98
N GLU A 82 4.30 -32.21 16.93
CA GLU A 82 5.26 -32.77 17.89
C GLU A 82 4.59 -33.26 19.18
N ASN A 83 3.25 -33.32 19.24
CA ASN A 83 2.44 -33.72 20.41
C ASN A 83 2.58 -32.84 21.67
N GLU A 84 3.31 -31.73 21.62
CA GLU A 84 3.49 -30.82 22.75
C GLU A 84 2.14 -30.27 23.27
N MET A 85 1.26 -29.84 22.33
CA MET A 85 -0.09 -29.38 22.71
C MET A 85 -0.92 -30.45 23.35
N VAL A 86 -0.79 -31.72 22.93
CA VAL A 86 -1.50 -32.86 23.52
C VAL A 86 -1.05 -33.05 24.96
N VAL A 87 0.26 -32.99 25.23
CA VAL A 87 0.81 -33.07 26.59
C VAL A 87 0.33 -31.92 27.48
N LEU A 88 0.37 -30.66 26.94
CA LEU A 88 -0.13 -29.49 27.64
C LEU A 88 -1.61 -29.63 28.03
N HIS A 89 -2.44 -30.15 27.15
CA HIS A 89 -3.84 -30.42 27.42
C HIS A 89 -4.01 -31.55 28.44
N GLY A 90 -3.16 -32.57 28.41
CA GLY A 90 -3.15 -33.68 29.38
C GLY A 90 -2.83 -33.23 30.80
N VAL A 91 -2.02 -32.19 30.98
CA VAL A 91 -1.74 -31.60 32.30
C VAL A 91 -2.71 -30.45 32.67
N GLY A 92 -3.84 -30.31 31.96
CA GLY A 92 -4.93 -29.39 32.31
C GLY A 92 -4.85 -27.99 31.70
N VAL A 93 -3.91 -27.71 30.78
CA VAL A 93 -3.89 -26.43 30.02
C VAL A 93 -5.04 -26.43 29.02
N SER A 94 -6.02 -25.55 29.23
CA SER A 94 -7.17 -25.44 28.31
C SER A 94 -6.82 -24.72 27.03
N GLU A 95 -7.55 -25.01 25.95
CA GLU A 95 -7.42 -24.28 24.67
C GLU A 95 -7.71 -22.78 24.82
N TRP A 96 -8.62 -22.46 25.71
CA TRP A 96 -8.90 -21.06 26.04
C TRP A 96 -7.70 -20.35 26.66
N TYR A 97 -6.90 -21.06 27.43
CA TYR A 97 -5.66 -20.51 27.98
C TYR A 97 -4.67 -20.23 26.85
N VAL A 98 -4.48 -21.19 25.92
CA VAL A 98 -3.64 -20.99 24.73
C VAL A 98 -4.11 -19.79 23.92
N THR A 99 -5.43 -19.70 23.65
CA THR A 99 -6.02 -18.56 22.92
C THR A 99 -5.78 -17.23 23.65
N ARG A 100 -5.94 -17.18 24.98
CA ARG A 100 -5.67 -15.96 25.76
C ARG A 100 -4.22 -15.53 25.69
N VAL A 101 -3.28 -16.45 25.80
CA VAL A 101 -1.84 -16.14 25.68
C VAL A 101 -1.55 -15.54 24.30
N THR A 102 -2.06 -16.17 23.24
CA THR A 102 -1.87 -15.68 21.87
C THR A 102 -2.56 -14.34 21.63
N LEU A 103 -3.77 -14.13 22.19
CA LEU A 103 -4.47 -12.84 22.14
C LEU A 103 -3.72 -11.74 22.90
N THR A 104 -3.04 -12.05 23.99
CA THR A 104 -2.21 -11.05 24.69
C THR A 104 -1.08 -10.56 23.77
N LEU A 105 -0.42 -11.47 23.05
CA LEU A 105 0.59 -11.09 22.05
C LEU A 105 -0.04 -10.34 20.87
N ALA A 106 -1.25 -10.75 20.44
CA ALA A 106 -2.01 -10.05 19.40
C ALA A 106 -2.33 -8.60 19.77
N LEU A 107 -2.71 -8.35 21.03
CA LEU A 107 -2.99 -7.00 21.51
C LEU A 107 -1.72 -6.12 21.53
N ILE A 108 -0.58 -6.68 21.91
CA ILE A 108 0.70 -5.96 21.85
C ILE A 108 1.04 -5.61 20.40
N ASN A 109 0.90 -6.58 19.47
CA ASN A 109 1.11 -6.34 18.05
C ASN A 109 0.10 -5.32 17.47
N MET A 110 -1.17 -5.38 17.90
CA MET A 110 -2.21 -4.43 17.51
C MET A 110 -1.82 -3.00 17.91
N ILE A 111 -1.40 -2.78 19.15
CA ILE A 111 -0.98 -1.47 19.65
C ILE A 111 0.25 -0.98 18.86
N PHE A 112 1.23 -1.84 18.65
CA PHE A 112 2.43 -1.50 17.88
C PHE A 112 2.10 -1.16 16.41
N THR A 113 1.31 -1.99 15.74
CA THR A 113 0.86 -1.74 14.37
C THR A 113 0.00 -0.48 14.28
N GLY A 114 -0.87 -0.25 15.28
CA GLY A 114 -1.68 0.97 15.37
C GLY A 114 -0.83 2.23 15.47
N TYR A 115 0.19 2.21 16.31
CA TYR A 115 1.15 3.33 16.40
C TYR A 115 1.88 3.57 15.06
N LEU A 116 2.36 2.51 14.43
CA LEU A 116 2.99 2.62 13.11
C LEU A 116 2.02 3.17 12.06
N SER A 117 0.78 2.66 12.01
CA SER A 117 -0.22 3.01 11.00
C SER A 117 -0.75 4.43 11.14
N LEU A 118 -0.95 4.90 12.37
CA LEU A 118 -1.55 6.21 12.64
C LEU A 118 -0.54 7.35 12.65
N TYR A 119 0.72 7.08 13.03
CA TYR A 119 1.71 8.14 13.24
C TYR A 119 2.95 7.98 12.35
N VAL A 120 3.60 6.81 12.37
CA VAL A 120 4.91 6.65 11.72
C VAL A 120 4.79 6.54 10.19
N ALA A 121 3.82 5.79 9.69
CA ALA A 121 3.64 5.61 8.26
C ALA A 121 3.22 6.92 7.55
N PRO A 122 2.24 7.71 8.05
CA PRO A 122 1.91 9.00 7.47
C PRO A 122 3.06 10.00 7.53
N TRP A 123 3.80 10.04 8.66
CA TRP A 123 4.98 10.88 8.78
C TRP A 123 6.07 10.52 7.75
N ALA A 124 6.31 9.22 7.56
CA ALA A 124 7.30 8.76 6.61
C ALA A 124 6.89 9.08 5.16
N GLU A 125 5.60 8.95 4.83
CA GLU A 125 5.06 9.29 3.52
C GLU A 125 5.12 10.79 3.24
N GLU A 126 4.80 11.64 4.24
CA GLU A 126 4.97 13.09 4.12
C GLU A 126 6.45 13.47 3.90
N LYS A 127 7.38 12.84 4.63
CA LYS A 127 8.81 13.03 4.42
C LYS A 127 9.27 12.56 3.04
N GLN A 128 8.72 11.48 2.53
CA GLN A 128 8.99 11.00 1.18
C GLN A 128 8.55 12.02 0.14
N ASN A 129 7.34 12.58 0.28
CA ASN A 129 6.82 13.63 -0.61
C ASN A 129 7.72 14.87 -0.57
N GLN A 130 8.12 15.34 0.62
CA GLN A 130 9.03 16.49 0.77
C GLN A 130 10.39 16.25 0.09
N VAL A 131 10.98 15.05 0.24
CA VAL A 131 12.25 14.70 -0.40
C VAL A 131 12.10 14.69 -1.92
N LEU A 132 10.99 14.15 -2.45
CA LEU A 132 10.73 14.14 -3.88
C LEU A 132 10.47 15.55 -4.43
N GLU A 133 9.67 16.37 -3.74
CA GLU A 133 9.41 17.78 -4.11
C GLU A 133 10.71 18.59 -4.10
N GLN A 134 11.55 18.42 -3.09
CA GLN A 134 12.85 19.07 -3.03
C GLN A 134 13.76 18.61 -4.17
N ALA A 135 13.82 17.31 -4.43
CA ALA A 135 14.59 16.78 -5.55
C ALA A 135 14.11 17.32 -6.91
N GLN A 136 12.79 17.44 -7.08
CA GLN A 136 12.21 18.02 -8.30
C GLN A 136 12.50 19.52 -8.40
N SER A 137 12.44 20.26 -7.31
CA SER A 137 12.77 21.69 -7.32
C SER A 137 14.27 21.96 -7.55
N GLU A 138 15.15 21.14 -6.97
CA GLU A 138 16.60 21.22 -7.18
C GLU A 138 17.01 20.68 -8.58
N ALA A 139 16.26 19.69 -9.08
CA ALA A 139 16.56 19.02 -10.34
C ALA A 139 16.30 19.90 -11.57
N GLY A 140 15.45 20.92 -11.48
CA GLY A 140 15.17 21.88 -12.55
C GLY A 140 15.62 21.47 -13.94
N LEU A 141 16.81 21.88 -14.29
CA LEU A 141 17.50 21.48 -15.53
C LEU A 141 18.24 20.14 -15.43
N ALA A 142 18.61 19.68 -14.22
CA ALA A 142 19.35 18.45 -14.04
C ALA A 142 18.47 17.18 -14.25
N ALA A 143 17.15 17.33 -14.22
CA ALA A 143 16.21 16.27 -14.58
C ALA A 143 16.11 16.06 -16.10
N LEU A 144 16.55 17.01 -16.92
CA LEU A 144 16.58 16.87 -18.37
C LEU A 144 17.74 15.95 -18.79
N VAL A 145 17.40 14.72 -19.16
CA VAL A 145 18.40 13.77 -19.69
C VAL A 145 18.53 14.00 -21.20
N GLN A 146 19.73 14.37 -21.65
CA GLN A 146 20.01 14.56 -23.07
C GLN A 146 19.84 13.25 -23.86
N GLY A 147 19.27 13.36 -25.05
CA GLY A 147 19.14 12.24 -26.00
C GLY A 147 18.02 11.24 -25.66
N ARG A 148 17.15 11.54 -24.69
CA ARG A 148 15.99 10.69 -24.32
C ARG A 148 14.68 11.45 -24.37
N PHE A 149 13.62 10.75 -24.77
CA PHE A 149 12.26 11.24 -24.59
C PHE A 149 11.86 11.08 -23.13
N GLN A 150 11.44 12.18 -22.52
CA GLN A 150 10.94 12.24 -21.15
C GLN A 150 9.46 12.60 -21.20
N THR A 151 8.66 11.83 -20.51
CA THR A 151 7.24 12.11 -20.38
C THR A 151 7.01 12.88 -19.08
N SER A 152 6.27 13.99 -19.17
CA SER A 152 5.84 14.72 -17.98
C SER A 152 5.08 13.78 -17.02
N PRO A 153 5.17 13.96 -15.68
CA PRO A 153 4.49 13.10 -14.68
C PRO A 153 3.00 12.93 -14.94
N ASN A 154 2.37 13.88 -15.63
CA ASN A 154 0.96 13.84 -16.02
C ASN A 154 0.68 13.06 -17.31
N GLY A 155 1.69 12.52 -17.98
CA GLY A 155 1.56 11.80 -19.25
C GLY A 155 1.14 12.67 -20.45
N ARG A 156 1.03 14.00 -20.29
CA ARG A 156 0.47 14.92 -21.31
C ARG A 156 1.49 15.69 -22.09
N ALA A 157 2.72 15.73 -21.64
CA ALA A 157 3.79 16.36 -22.38
C ALA A 157 4.95 15.37 -22.52
N VAL A 158 5.51 15.35 -23.72
CA VAL A 158 6.74 14.61 -24.02
C VAL A 158 7.79 15.64 -24.40
N LEU A 159 8.91 15.63 -23.71
CA LEU A 159 10.03 16.50 -23.93
C LEU A 159 11.23 15.67 -24.43
N TYR A 160 11.93 16.18 -25.44
CA TYR A 160 13.19 15.62 -25.88
C TYR A 160 14.19 16.76 -26.08
N VAL A 161 15.41 16.59 -25.62
CA VAL A 161 16.52 17.53 -25.79
C VAL A 161 17.70 16.75 -26.31
N GLU A 162 18.23 17.18 -27.49
CA GLU A 162 19.39 16.50 -28.12
C GLU A 162 20.66 16.68 -27.30
N LYS A 163 20.93 17.90 -26.83
CA LYS A 163 22.13 18.23 -26.08
C LYS A 163 21.89 19.32 -25.04
N ILE A 164 22.50 19.15 -23.89
CA ILE A 164 22.48 20.12 -22.79
C ILE A 164 23.90 20.62 -22.58
N SER A 165 24.11 21.95 -22.79
CA SER A 165 25.41 22.59 -22.58
C SER A 165 25.68 22.83 -21.08
N LYS A 166 26.98 23.02 -20.74
CA LYS A 166 27.40 23.38 -19.37
C LYS A 166 26.75 24.66 -18.81
N ASP A 167 26.32 25.57 -19.71
CA ASP A 167 25.64 26.83 -19.37
C ASP A 167 24.12 26.69 -19.32
N ASN A 168 23.59 25.48 -19.13
CA ASN A 168 22.15 25.17 -19.09
C ASN A 168 21.37 25.61 -20.37
N LYS A 169 22.07 25.70 -21.51
CA LYS A 169 21.44 25.91 -22.80
C LYS A 169 21.06 24.56 -23.39
N LEU A 170 19.84 24.50 -23.90
CA LEU A 170 19.28 23.33 -24.57
C LEU A 170 19.47 23.49 -26.05
N ASP A 171 19.90 22.46 -26.75
CA ASP A 171 20.06 22.38 -28.18
C ASP A 171 19.07 21.38 -28.77
N LYS A 172 18.36 21.78 -29.82
CA LYS A 172 17.30 21.03 -30.48
C LYS A 172 16.28 20.43 -29.51
N VAL A 173 15.33 21.24 -29.13
CA VAL A 173 14.26 20.89 -28.21
C VAL A 173 13.01 20.51 -28.97
N PHE A 174 12.44 19.37 -28.63
CA PHE A 174 11.14 18.91 -29.09
C PHE A 174 10.19 18.79 -27.88
N VAL A 175 9.00 19.36 -27.99
CA VAL A 175 7.95 19.26 -26.98
C VAL A 175 6.65 18.91 -27.69
N ALA A 176 6.01 17.81 -27.25
CA ALA A 176 4.66 17.46 -27.66
C ALA A 176 3.73 17.56 -26.47
N GLN A 177 2.64 18.31 -26.60
CA GLN A 177 1.58 18.40 -25.59
C GLN A 177 0.30 17.80 -26.13
N LEU A 178 -0.25 16.83 -25.42
CA LEU A 178 -1.52 16.18 -25.70
C LEU A 178 -2.68 16.93 -25.01
N PRO A 179 -3.86 16.99 -25.65
CA PRO A 179 -5.03 17.64 -25.07
C PRO A 179 -5.54 16.91 -23.84
N ASN A 180 -6.31 17.62 -23.02
CA ASN A 180 -7.01 17.04 -21.88
C ASN A 180 -8.16 16.13 -22.38
N ILE A 181 -8.17 14.87 -22.01
CA ILE A 181 -9.21 13.88 -22.40
C ILE A 181 -10.63 14.33 -21.97
N LYS A 182 -10.74 15.21 -20.96
CA LYS A 182 -12.02 15.74 -20.47
C LYS A 182 -12.54 16.95 -21.26
N GLU A 183 -11.72 17.55 -22.12
CA GLU A 183 -12.12 18.68 -22.97
C GLU A 183 -12.36 18.15 -24.38
N GLN A 184 -13.62 18.00 -24.78
CA GLN A 184 -13.98 17.71 -26.18
C GLN A 184 -13.42 18.81 -27.08
N GLY A 185 -12.53 18.44 -28.02
CA GLY A 185 -11.92 19.41 -28.98
C GLY A 185 -10.55 19.95 -28.56
N GLY A 186 -9.86 19.33 -27.59
CA GLY A 186 -8.53 19.73 -27.15
C GLY A 186 -7.49 19.70 -28.27
N GLU A 187 -6.64 20.72 -28.36
CA GLU A 187 -5.61 20.86 -29.40
C GLU A 187 -4.30 20.18 -28.97
N THR A 188 -3.72 19.43 -29.90
CA THR A 188 -2.35 18.93 -29.79
C THR A 188 -1.37 20.02 -30.19
N ASN A 189 -0.40 20.31 -29.36
CA ASN A 189 0.69 21.25 -29.65
C ASN A 189 2.00 20.47 -29.77
N VAL A 190 2.67 20.62 -30.91
CA VAL A 190 4.03 20.11 -31.14
C VAL A 190 4.94 21.29 -31.41
N ILE A 191 5.99 21.40 -30.61
CA ILE A 191 6.96 22.50 -30.71
C ILE A 191 8.33 21.92 -31.01
N VAL A 192 8.99 22.47 -32.02
CA VAL A 192 10.36 22.14 -32.40
C VAL A 192 11.16 23.42 -32.37
N ALA A 193 12.17 23.52 -31.54
CA ALA A 193 13.02 24.68 -31.39
C ALA A 193 14.50 24.36 -31.62
N LYS A 194 15.26 25.29 -32.17
CA LYS A 194 16.71 25.13 -32.36
C LYS A 194 17.46 25.20 -31.04
N GLY A 195 16.93 25.95 -30.07
CA GLY A 195 17.54 26.09 -28.77
C GLY A 195 16.52 26.48 -27.69
N GLY A 196 16.97 26.47 -26.47
CA GLY A 196 16.15 26.90 -25.31
C GLY A 196 16.95 27.05 -24.04
N LYS A 197 16.31 27.58 -23.03
CA LYS A 197 16.81 27.59 -21.65
C LYS A 197 15.65 27.49 -20.69
N VAL A 198 15.89 26.89 -19.54
CA VAL A 198 14.92 26.93 -18.44
C VAL A 198 15.23 28.17 -17.58
N ILE A 199 14.21 28.91 -17.24
CA ILE A 199 14.29 30.09 -16.37
C ILE A 199 13.37 29.87 -15.21
N GLU A 200 13.82 30.23 -14.01
CA GLU A 200 12.92 30.37 -12.85
C GLU A 200 12.15 31.67 -12.98
N SER A 201 10.84 31.58 -12.82
CA SER A 201 9.97 32.75 -12.71
C SER A 201 10.08 33.35 -11.31
N ASP A 202 9.83 34.66 -11.18
CA ASP A 202 9.79 35.40 -9.89
C ASP A 202 8.82 34.80 -8.86
N PHE A 203 7.95 33.89 -9.29
CA PHE A 203 6.97 33.16 -8.47
C PHE A 203 7.37 31.71 -8.18
N GLY A 204 8.62 31.29 -8.48
CA GLY A 204 9.10 29.92 -8.21
C GLY A 204 8.64 28.86 -9.22
N SER A 205 7.87 29.23 -10.25
CA SER A 205 7.51 28.30 -11.33
C SER A 205 8.61 28.24 -12.38
N GLN A 206 8.90 27.04 -12.87
CA GLN A 206 9.89 26.86 -13.94
C GLN A 206 9.26 27.13 -15.30
N GLN A 207 9.93 27.95 -16.10
CA GLN A 207 9.54 28.28 -17.46
C GLN A 207 10.58 27.81 -18.47
N LEU A 208 10.12 27.11 -19.51
CA LEU A 208 10.96 26.75 -20.65
C LEU A 208 10.89 27.88 -21.68
N GLN A 209 11.99 28.60 -21.85
CA GLN A 209 12.14 29.60 -22.90
C GLN A 209 12.82 28.97 -24.10
N LEU A 210 12.08 28.83 -25.20
CA LEU A 210 12.56 28.29 -26.46
C LEU A 210 12.92 29.45 -27.42
N SER A 211 13.92 29.21 -28.27
CA SER A 211 14.38 30.16 -29.28
C SER A 211 14.39 29.52 -30.68
N ASP A 212 13.99 30.30 -31.66
CA ASP A 212 13.99 29.96 -33.09
C ASP A 212 13.32 28.58 -33.37
N GLY A 213 12.01 28.58 -33.47
CA GLY A 213 11.27 27.33 -33.64
C GLY A 213 9.96 27.45 -34.40
N LEU A 214 9.34 26.29 -34.56
CA LEU A 214 8.03 26.10 -35.15
C LEU A 214 7.10 25.44 -34.12
N ARG A 215 5.87 25.97 -34.01
CA ARG A 215 4.78 25.36 -33.25
C ARG A 215 3.72 24.88 -34.22
N TYR A 216 3.40 23.61 -34.16
CA TYR A 216 2.31 22.97 -34.87
C TYR A 216 1.14 22.83 -33.90
N GLN A 217 0.02 23.41 -34.20
CA GLN A 217 -1.19 23.38 -33.40
C GLN A 217 -2.35 22.82 -34.22
N GLY A 218 -3.02 21.79 -33.71
CA GLY A 218 -4.15 21.18 -34.41
C GLY A 218 -4.98 20.28 -33.52
N SER A 219 -6.23 20.06 -33.92
CA SER A 219 -7.11 19.10 -33.25
C SER A 219 -7.14 17.79 -34.04
N SER A 220 -7.26 16.67 -33.36
CA SER A 220 -7.42 15.33 -33.96
C SER A 220 -8.73 15.21 -34.79
N GLU A 221 -9.71 16.08 -34.53
CA GLU A 221 -11.01 16.07 -35.18
C GLU A 221 -11.08 17.03 -36.39
N ALA A 222 -10.14 17.99 -36.51
CA ALA A 222 -10.11 18.98 -37.58
C ALA A 222 -8.86 18.80 -38.46
N VAL A 223 -9.03 18.81 -39.78
CA VAL A 223 -7.94 18.69 -40.75
C VAL A 223 -7.07 19.96 -40.81
N ASN A 224 -7.40 20.99 -40.07
CA ASN A 224 -6.71 22.28 -40.10
C ASN A 224 -5.61 22.33 -39.05
N TYR A 225 -4.36 22.41 -39.53
CA TYR A 225 -3.19 22.64 -38.70
C TYR A 225 -2.70 24.09 -38.88
N GLN A 226 -2.39 24.73 -37.76
CA GLN A 226 -1.70 26.02 -37.75
C GLN A 226 -0.21 25.78 -37.52
N ILE A 227 0.61 26.41 -38.34
CA ILE A 227 2.08 26.42 -38.18
C ILE A 227 2.47 27.85 -37.81
N ILE A 228 3.04 28.01 -36.63
CA ILE A 228 3.46 29.29 -36.07
C ILE A 228 4.97 29.29 -35.97
N GLU A 229 5.66 30.15 -36.72
CA GLU A 229 7.08 30.37 -36.55
C GLU A 229 7.32 31.42 -35.46
N PHE A 230 8.25 31.14 -34.55
CA PHE A 230 8.57 32.04 -33.44
C PHE A 230 10.08 32.23 -33.27
N GLY A 231 10.51 33.46 -32.98
CA GLY A 231 11.88 33.74 -32.55
C GLY A 231 12.10 33.49 -31.03
N GLY A 232 11.06 33.57 -30.23
CA GLY A 232 11.05 33.26 -28.81
C GLY A 232 9.69 32.80 -28.35
N TYR A 233 9.67 31.70 -27.62
CA TYR A 233 8.44 31.11 -27.03
C TYR A 233 8.68 30.76 -25.59
N LYS A 234 7.82 31.23 -24.69
CA LYS A 234 7.85 30.88 -23.26
C LYS A 234 6.71 29.93 -22.94
N MET A 235 7.03 28.83 -22.34
CA MET A 235 6.07 27.85 -21.88
C MET A 235 6.26 27.61 -20.37
N GLU A 236 5.19 27.73 -19.62
CA GLU A 236 5.18 27.41 -18.21
C GLU A 236 5.00 25.90 -18.06
N ILE A 237 5.90 25.27 -17.33
CA ILE A 237 5.78 23.85 -16.96
C ILE A 237 4.87 23.81 -15.73
N LYS A 238 3.54 23.80 -15.98
CA LYS A 238 2.56 23.69 -14.89
C LYS A 238 2.60 22.29 -14.28
N GLU A 239 2.96 22.25 -13.02
CA GLU A 239 2.69 21.08 -12.19
C GLU A 239 1.19 20.86 -11.99
N GLN A 240 0.77 19.60 -12.04
CA GLN A 240 -0.67 19.27 -11.97
C GLN A 240 -1.20 19.07 -10.56
N GLU A 241 -2.34 19.72 -10.28
CA GLU A 241 -3.11 19.62 -9.02
C GLU A 241 -3.85 18.26 -8.81
N VAL A 242 -3.98 17.41 -9.84
CA VAL A 242 -5.00 16.35 -9.80
C VAL A 242 -4.58 15.07 -9.06
N ASP A 243 -3.29 14.74 -9.01
CA ASP A 243 -2.82 13.54 -8.29
C ASP A 243 -2.44 13.81 -6.82
N GLN A 244 -2.33 15.09 -6.48
CA GLN A 244 -1.98 15.55 -5.14
C GLN A 244 -3.05 15.24 -4.07
N ARG A 245 -4.32 15.07 -4.42
CA ARG A 245 -5.38 14.81 -3.43
C ARG A 245 -5.29 13.43 -2.80
N ARG A 246 -5.08 12.36 -3.59
CA ARG A 246 -4.94 10.99 -3.06
C ARG A 246 -3.62 10.78 -2.32
N ARG A 247 -2.52 11.31 -2.87
CA ARG A 247 -1.22 11.27 -2.20
C ARG A 247 -1.18 12.06 -0.90
N LYS A 248 -1.94 13.18 -0.82
CA LYS A 248 -2.03 14.00 0.40
C LYS A 248 -2.80 13.33 1.52
N LEU A 249 -3.84 12.53 1.25
CA LEU A 249 -4.63 11.88 2.30
C LEU A 249 -3.83 10.84 3.07
N SER A 250 -3.01 10.04 2.40
CA SER A 250 -2.17 9.01 3.04
C SER A 250 -1.03 9.60 3.89
N ALA A 251 -0.56 10.80 3.55
CA ALA A 251 0.48 11.53 4.27
C ALA A 251 -0.08 12.38 5.43
N LEU A 252 -1.38 12.69 5.46
CA LEU A 252 -1.98 13.52 6.49
C LEU A 252 -1.89 12.89 7.88
N GLY A 253 -1.61 13.71 8.88
CA GLY A 253 -1.75 13.34 10.28
C GLY A 253 -3.20 12.96 10.62
N VAL A 254 -3.40 12.28 11.76
CA VAL A 254 -4.75 11.80 12.15
C VAL A 254 -5.72 12.96 12.33
N ASP A 255 -5.25 14.06 12.95
CA ASP A 255 -6.09 15.23 13.25
C ASP A 255 -6.53 15.93 11.96
N ASP A 256 -5.61 16.13 11.02
CA ASP A 256 -5.88 16.76 9.73
C ASP A 256 -6.77 15.86 8.84
N LEU A 257 -6.55 14.54 8.91
CA LEU A 257 -7.36 13.57 8.17
C LEU A 257 -8.81 13.57 8.65
N LEU A 258 -9.03 13.65 9.97
CA LEU A 258 -10.38 13.72 10.55
C LEU A 258 -11.08 15.06 10.29
N ALA A 259 -10.30 16.13 10.11
CA ALA A 259 -10.83 17.45 9.73
C ALA A 259 -11.17 17.55 8.23
N THR A 260 -10.62 16.64 7.40
CA THR A 260 -10.84 16.64 5.96
C THR A 260 -12.20 16.01 5.63
N PRO A 261 -13.14 16.74 4.99
CA PRO A 261 -14.42 16.18 4.61
C PRO A 261 -14.29 15.28 3.38
N GLY A 262 -15.11 14.24 3.33
CA GLY A 262 -15.25 13.38 2.17
C GLY A 262 -15.12 11.88 2.45
N PRO A 263 -15.67 11.03 1.58
CA PRO A 263 -15.64 9.58 1.72
C PRO A 263 -14.23 9.02 1.65
N GLU A 264 -13.34 9.62 0.85
CA GLU A 264 -11.94 9.20 0.70
C GLU A 264 -11.15 9.35 2.01
N ALA A 265 -11.36 10.45 2.76
CA ALA A 265 -10.69 10.68 4.04
C ALA A 265 -11.18 9.69 5.11
N ILE A 266 -12.50 9.41 5.14
CA ILE A 266 -13.08 8.41 6.04
C ILE A 266 -12.57 7.01 5.69
N ALA A 267 -12.48 6.67 4.40
CA ALA A 267 -11.96 5.39 3.94
C ALA A 267 -10.48 5.20 4.33
N GLU A 268 -9.66 6.24 4.19
CA GLU A 268 -8.26 6.22 4.61
C GLU A 268 -8.14 6.04 6.12
N PHE A 269 -8.92 6.77 6.92
CA PHE A 269 -8.91 6.62 8.37
C PHE A 269 -9.32 5.22 8.82
N GLN A 270 -10.40 4.68 8.24
CA GLN A 270 -10.85 3.32 8.54
C GLN A 270 -9.83 2.27 8.10
N TRP A 271 -9.15 2.48 6.96
CA TRP A 271 -8.06 1.62 6.51
C TRP A 271 -6.91 1.55 7.51
N ARG A 272 -6.49 2.70 8.05
CA ARG A 272 -5.43 2.76 9.08
C ARG A 272 -5.78 2.03 10.36
N LEU A 273 -7.05 2.01 10.73
CA LEU A 273 -7.54 1.25 11.89
C LEU A 273 -7.78 -0.23 11.57
N ALA A 274 -8.15 -0.56 10.35
CA ALA A 274 -8.48 -1.91 9.93
C ALA A 274 -7.30 -2.88 10.07
N LEU A 275 -6.09 -2.45 9.72
CA LEU A 275 -4.89 -3.29 9.76
C LEU A 275 -4.50 -3.71 11.20
N PRO A 276 -4.43 -2.82 12.20
CA PRO A 276 -4.24 -3.22 13.58
C PRO A 276 -5.34 -4.13 14.12
N ILE A 277 -6.61 -3.81 13.84
CA ILE A 277 -7.78 -4.57 14.31
C ILE A 277 -7.82 -5.97 13.68
N ALA A 278 -7.32 -6.14 12.47
CA ALA A 278 -7.19 -7.43 11.82
C ALA A 278 -6.37 -8.45 12.66
N ILE A 279 -5.37 -7.99 13.41
CA ILE A 279 -4.46 -8.88 14.17
C ILE A 279 -5.21 -9.73 15.20
N PRO A 280 -5.95 -9.19 16.17
CA PRO A 280 -6.69 -9.99 17.13
C PRO A 280 -7.82 -10.81 16.48
N LEU A 281 -8.46 -10.29 15.41
CA LEU A 281 -9.52 -11.03 14.71
C LEU A 281 -8.95 -12.25 14.00
N MET A 282 -7.85 -12.09 13.29
CA MET A 282 -7.16 -13.21 12.63
C MET A 282 -6.57 -14.20 13.64
N THR A 283 -6.21 -13.75 14.83
CA THR A 283 -5.78 -14.68 15.92
C THR A 283 -6.88 -15.63 16.31
N LEU A 284 -8.13 -15.15 16.46
CA LEU A 284 -9.27 -16.00 16.79
C LEU A 284 -9.54 -17.08 15.73
N ILE A 285 -9.14 -16.83 14.50
CA ILE A 285 -9.24 -17.76 13.36
C ILE A 285 -8.00 -18.67 13.28
N ALA A 286 -6.79 -18.10 13.48
CA ALA A 286 -5.54 -18.83 13.35
C ALA A 286 -5.37 -19.93 14.39
N VAL A 287 -5.74 -19.64 15.65
CA VAL A 287 -5.57 -20.61 16.76
C VAL A 287 -6.30 -21.93 16.50
N PRO A 288 -7.61 -21.95 16.17
CA PRO A 288 -8.28 -23.21 15.83
C PRO A 288 -7.82 -23.82 14.51
N LEU A 289 -7.44 -23.00 13.50
CA LEU A 289 -6.93 -23.52 12.24
C LEU A 289 -5.54 -24.18 12.37
N ALA A 290 -4.74 -23.76 13.34
CA ALA A 290 -3.40 -24.33 13.59
C ALA A 290 -3.48 -25.79 14.11
N ARG A 291 -4.64 -26.28 14.49
CA ARG A 291 -4.84 -27.68 14.88
C ARG A 291 -4.66 -28.60 13.68
N VAL A 292 -3.60 -29.35 13.67
CA VAL A 292 -3.33 -30.39 12.69
C VAL A 292 -3.25 -31.75 13.33
N ASN A 293 -3.70 -32.79 12.62
CA ASN A 293 -3.45 -34.16 13.04
C ASN A 293 -2.00 -34.52 12.76
N VAL A 294 -1.37 -35.24 13.68
CA VAL A 294 0.04 -35.67 13.57
C VAL A 294 0.34 -36.37 12.23
N ARG A 295 -0.64 -37.13 11.71
CA ARG A 295 -0.51 -37.85 10.41
C ARG A 295 -0.55 -36.94 9.18
N GLN A 296 -1.09 -35.72 9.28
CA GLN A 296 -1.24 -34.80 8.15
C GLN A 296 -0.05 -33.84 7.97
N GLY A 297 0.85 -33.78 8.96
CA GLY A 297 1.99 -32.88 8.96
C GLY A 297 1.64 -31.42 9.28
N LYS A 298 2.66 -30.67 9.70
CA LYS A 298 2.50 -29.27 10.21
C LYS A 298 2.00 -28.26 9.20
N PHE A 299 2.05 -28.55 7.91
CA PHE A 299 1.65 -27.63 6.83
C PHE A 299 0.26 -27.91 6.23
N ALA A 300 -0.42 -28.98 6.70
CA ALA A 300 -1.65 -29.44 6.06
C ALA A 300 -2.77 -28.39 5.97
N LYS A 301 -2.87 -27.51 6.96
CA LYS A 301 -3.88 -26.44 6.99
C LYS A 301 -3.35 -25.07 6.60
N MET A 302 -2.07 -24.94 6.26
CA MET A 302 -1.48 -23.62 5.88
C MET A 302 -2.09 -23.05 4.61
N PHE A 303 -2.25 -23.86 3.57
CA PHE A 303 -2.81 -23.39 2.30
C PHE A 303 -4.24 -22.85 2.46
N PRO A 304 -5.21 -23.58 3.05
CA PRO A 304 -6.55 -23.04 3.32
C PRO A 304 -6.53 -21.80 4.21
N ALA A 305 -5.65 -21.76 5.21
CA ALA A 305 -5.53 -20.61 6.11
C ALA A 305 -5.01 -19.36 5.37
N ILE A 306 -4.01 -19.51 4.50
CA ILE A 306 -3.49 -18.43 3.66
C ILE A 306 -4.58 -17.91 2.72
N LEU A 307 -5.34 -18.81 2.06
CA LEU A 307 -6.46 -18.40 1.20
C LEU A 307 -7.52 -17.62 1.96
N LEU A 308 -7.83 -18.04 3.20
CA LEU A 308 -8.76 -17.31 4.05
C LEU A 308 -8.23 -15.92 4.40
N TYR A 309 -6.95 -15.81 4.77
CA TYR A 309 -6.32 -14.51 5.04
C TYR A 309 -6.33 -13.61 3.80
N LEU A 310 -5.95 -14.13 2.63
CA LEU A 310 -5.96 -13.38 1.37
C LEU A 310 -7.39 -12.95 0.98
N GLY A 311 -8.38 -13.80 1.19
CA GLY A 311 -9.79 -13.48 0.98
C GLY A 311 -10.25 -12.33 1.90
N TYR A 312 -9.92 -12.41 3.18
CA TYR A 312 -10.21 -11.34 4.15
C TYR A 312 -9.52 -10.02 3.76
N PHE A 313 -8.21 -10.08 3.43
CA PHE A 313 -7.46 -8.91 3.00
C PHE A 313 -8.01 -8.32 1.69
N GLY A 314 -8.35 -9.17 0.73
CA GLY A 314 -8.99 -8.76 -0.52
C GLY A 314 -10.34 -8.07 -0.28
N LEU A 315 -11.15 -8.57 0.66
CA LEU A 315 -12.40 -7.91 1.09
C LEU A 315 -12.14 -6.55 1.73
N MET A 316 -11.06 -6.40 2.51
CA MET A 316 -10.68 -5.09 3.09
C MET A 316 -10.31 -4.09 1.99
N VAL A 317 -9.51 -4.50 0.99
CA VAL A 317 -9.14 -3.64 -0.14
C VAL A 317 -10.36 -3.26 -0.96
N ALA A 318 -11.25 -4.23 -1.27
CA ALA A 318 -12.49 -3.98 -1.99
C ALA A 318 -13.46 -3.09 -1.18
N GLY A 319 -13.55 -3.31 0.14
CA GLY A 319 -14.38 -2.52 1.05
C GLY A 319 -13.92 -1.08 1.16
N ARG A 320 -12.59 -0.84 1.20
CA ARG A 320 -12.01 0.50 1.13
C ARG A 320 -12.44 1.20 -0.16
N LYS A 321 -12.27 0.54 -1.30
CA LYS A 321 -12.65 1.11 -2.60
C LYS A 321 -14.15 1.38 -2.71
N ALA A 322 -14.99 0.46 -2.25
CA ALA A 322 -16.43 0.63 -2.22
C ALA A 322 -16.88 1.80 -1.32
N LEU A 323 -16.13 2.09 -0.25
CA LEU A 323 -16.37 3.24 0.62
C LEU A 323 -15.92 4.54 -0.04
N GLU A 324 -14.77 4.57 -0.71
CA GLU A 324 -14.28 5.70 -1.51
C GLU A 324 -15.26 6.08 -2.62
N ASP A 325 -15.86 5.08 -3.30
CA ASP A 325 -16.81 5.25 -4.41
C ASP A 325 -18.28 5.43 -3.91
N GLU A 326 -18.51 5.58 -2.61
CA GLU A 326 -19.82 5.76 -1.96
C GLU A 326 -20.83 4.62 -2.22
N VAL A 327 -20.37 3.45 -2.66
CA VAL A 327 -21.21 2.26 -2.87
C VAL A 327 -21.69 1.70 -1.52
N VAL A 328 -20.85 1.83 -0.49
CA VAL A 328 -21.16 1.42 0.89
C VAL A 328 -21.43 2.67 1.72
N PRO A 329 -22.56 2.71 2.49
CA PRO A 329 -22.86 3.84 3.37
C PRO A 329 -21.73 4.11 4.37
N LEU A 330 -21.38 5.37 4.58
CA LEU A 330 -20.27 5.81 5.45
C LEU A 330 -20.38 5.29 6.90
N TYR A 331 -21.61 5.15 7.43
CA TYR A 331 -21.84 4.62 8.78
C TYR A 331 -21.55 3.12 8.91
N LEU A 332 -21.72 2.35 7.84
CA LEU A 332 -21.39 0.93 7.81
C LEU A 332 -19.88 0.72 7.60
N GLY A 333 -19.29 1.54 6.73
CA GLY A 333 -17.85 1.55 6.46
C GLY A 333 -17.30 0.16 6.16
N MET A 334 -16.10 -0.11 6.70
CA MET A 334 -15.42 -1.41 6.59
C MET A 334 -15.73 -2.36 7.76
N TRP A 335 -16.53 -1.92 8.76
CA TRP A 335 -16.73 -2.66 10.02
C TRP A 335 -17.45 -3.99 9.85
N TRP A 336 -18.30 -4.14 8.84
CA TRP A 336 -18.98 -5.40 8.52
C TRP A 336 -18.01 -6.52 8.15
N ILE A 337 -16.85 -6.19 7.55
CA ILE A 337 -15.78 -7.16 7.23
C ILE A 337 -15.17 -7.69 8.53
N HIS A 338 -14.86 -6.77 9.46
CA HIS A 338 -14.32 -7.14 10.77
C HIS A 338 -15.34 -7.94 11.61
N ALA A 339 -16.61 -7.55 11.57
CA ALA A 339 -17.68 -8.27 12.25
C ALA A 339 -17.82 -9.71 11.70
N SER A 340 -17.72 -9.91 10.39
CA SER A 340 -17.76 -11.24 9.77
C SER A 340 -16.57 -12.10 10.19
N ALA A 341 -15.36 -11.53 10.25
CA ALA A 341 -14.16 -12.21 10.72
C ALA A 341 -14.25 -12.58 12.21
N LEU A 342 -14.79 -11.67 13.05
CA LEU A 342 -15.04 -11.92 14.46
C LEU A 342 -16.02 -13.08 14.65
N PHE A 343 -17.14 -13.03 13.94
CA PHE A 343 -18.14 -14.10 13.98
C PHE A 343 -17.55 -15.44 13.57
N MET A 344 -16.80 -15.48 12.49
CA MET A 344 -16.11 -16.69 12.02
C MET A 344 -15.11 -17.22 13.05
N GLY A 345 -14.31 -16.33 13.66
CA GLY A 345 -13.35 -16.71 14.69
C GLY A 345 -14.03 -17.31 15.94
N ILE A 346 -15.10 -16.67 16.41
CA ILE A 346 -15.91 -17.19 17.54
C ILE A 346 -16.56 -18.53 17.17
N PHE A 347 -17.08 -18.66 15.95
CA PHE A 347 -17.67 -19.90 15.47
C PHE A 347 -16.66 -21.05 15.46
N LEU A 348 -15.47 -20.84 14.92
CA LEU A 348 -14.41 -21.84 14.87
C LEU A 348 -13.96 -22.25 16.28
N LEU A 349 -13.77 -21.29 17.19
CA LEU A 349 -13.43 -21.56 18.58
C LEU A 349 -14.55 -22.31 19.34
N SER A 350 -15.83 -21.99 19.06
CA SER A 350 -16.97 -22.64 19.73
C SER A 350 -17.22 -24.05 19.23
N LYS A 351 -17.02 -24.33 17.95
CA LYS A 351 -17.20 -25.64 17.33
C LYS A 351 -16.35 -26.73 18.01
N GLU A 352 -15.20 -26.36 18.53
CA GLU A 352 -14.24 -27.29 19.13
C GLU A 352 -14.47 -27.51 20.65
N ARG A 353 -15.44 -26.81 21.25
CA ARG A 353 -15.80 -26.99 22.65
C ARG A 353 -16.87 -28.07 22.84
N PRO A 354 -16.88 -28.76 23.99
CA PRO A 354 -17.92 -29.77 24.31
C PRO A 354 -19.33 -29.16 24.27
N VAL A 355 -19.49 -27.88 24.59
CA VAL A 355 -20.78 -27.14 24.48
C VAL A 355 -21.15 -26.89 22.99
N GLY A 356 -20.20 -26.47 22.18
CA GLY A 356 -20.42 -26.23 20.74
C GLY A 356 -20.67 -27.53 19.97
N ALA A 357 -19.97 -28.61 20.33
CA ALA A 357 -20.21 -29.95 19.78
C ALA A 357 -21.62 -30.46 20.11
N ARG A 358 -22.15 -30.16 21.30
CA ARG A 358 -23.56 -30.47 21.66
C ARG A 358 -24.55 -29.67 20.84
N LEU A 359 -24.35 -28.38 20.65
CA LEU A 359 -25.19 -27.54 19.81
C LEU A 359 -25.16 -27.98 18.32
N PHE A 360 -23.98 -28.27 17.79
CA PHE A 360 -23.84 -28.74 16.42
C PHE A 360 -24.48 -30.10 16.20
N ASN A 361 -24.40 -31.01 17.16
CA ASN A 361 -25.07 -32.32 17.12
C ASN A 361 -26.60 -32.19 17.22
N LEU A 362 -27.13 -31.22 17.97
CA LEU A 362 -28.56 -30.93 18.00
C LEU A 362 -29.08 -30.43 16.64
N PHE A 363 -28.35 -29.56 15.94
CA PHE A 363 -28.69 -29.12 14.57
C PHE A 363 -28.60 -30.25 13.55
N LYS A 364 -27.62 -31.15 13.70
CA LYS A 364 -27.48 -32.30 12.78
C LYS A 364 -28.57 -33.35 13.03
N ARG A 365 -29.00 -33.52 14.27
CA ARG A 365 -30.08 -34.47 14.63
C ARG A 365 -31.45 -34.00 14.15
N ASN A 366 -31.73 -32.70 14.12
CA ASN A 366 -32.95 -32.15 13.57
C ASN A 366 -33.06 -32.31 12.03
N LYS A 367 -31.94 -32.36 11.31
CA LYS A 367 -31.94 -32.63 9.86
C LYS A 367 -32.15 -34.08 9.50
N SER A 368 -31.83 -35.03 10.41
CA SER A 368 -32.06 -36.45 10.16
C SER A 368 -33.47 -36.94 10.58
N VAL A 369 -34.26 -36.09 11.26
CA VAL A 369 -35.65 -36.35 11.61
C VAL A 369 -36.62 -35.70 10.60
N ALA A 370 -36.11 -34.81 9.72
CA ALA A 370 -36.90 -34.13 8.70
C ALA A 370 -36.65 -34.68 7.27
N ALA A 371 -35.87 -35.75 7.13
CA ALA A 371 -35.66 -36.53 5.92
C ALA A 371 -36.18 -37.94 6.14
#